data_7a6238852e494ff18964ba93218d8bd0
#
_entry.id   7a6238852e494ff18964ba93218d8bd0
#
_cell.length_a   1.000
_cell.length_b   1.000
_cell.length_c   1.000
_cell.angle_alpha   90.00
_cell.angle_beta   90.00
_cell.angle_gamma   90.00
#
_symmetry.space_group_name_H-M   'P 1'
#
loop_
_entity.id
_entity.type
_entity.pdbx_description
1 polymer ?
#
loop_
_entity_poly.entity_id
_entity_poly.type
_entity_poly.pdbx_seq_one_letter_code
_entity_poly.pdbx_strand_id
1 'polypeptide(L)'
;MILVRNPTVEEINTALLSIMNSIQNINRNTNTPTSSSISSETNDVGICILYCGDVDTESTSRIEVFDGWLLCNHAEITVSDHEKLYRVIGRKFGNGNGSTTFNLPNYMNVVSGAVYLIKYK
;
A
#
# COMPACT_ATOMS: atom_id res chain seq x y z
N MET A 1 -46.01 -31.52 -26.03
CA MET A 1 -45.49 -31.21 -25.98
C MET A 1 -44.84 -30.68 -25.57
N ILE A 2 -45.36 -30.77 -25.46
CA ILE A 2 -44.81 -30.23 -25.14
C ILE A 2 -44.20 -29.65 -24.61
N LEU A 3 -44.56 -29.68 -24.52
CA LEU A 3 -44.02 -29.13 -24.10
C LEU A 3 -43.28 -28.53 -23.86
N VAL A 4 -43.76 -28.38 -24.07
CA VAL A 4 -43.07 -27.68 -24.00
C VAL A 4 -42.13 -27.55 -23.44
N ARG A 5 -41.95 -27.97 -23.22
CA ARG A 5 -40.97 -27.98 -22.65
C ARG A 5 -39.81 -27.58 -23.26
N ASN A 6 -39.62 -27.80 -24.37
CA ASN A 6 -38.37 -27.46 -24.96
C ASN A 6 -38.15 -26.01 -25.07
N PRO A 7 -39.05 -25.22 -25.58
CA PRO A 7 -38.84 -23.79 -25.50
C PRO A 7 -38.76 -23.31 -24.07
N THR A 8 -39.46 -23.99 -23.19
CA THR A 8 -39.40 -23.63 -21.78
C THR A 8 -38.01 -23.85 -21.25
N VAL A 9 -37.36 -24.92 -21.64
CA VAL A 9 -36.00 -25.17 -21.17
C VAL A 9 -35.05 -24.11 -21.69
N GLU A 10 -35.20 -23.72 -22.93
CA GLU A 10 -34.34 -22.67 -23.47
C GLU A 10 -34.59 -21.36 -22.77
N GLU A 11 -35.82 -21.05 -22.46
CA GLU A 11 -36.12 -19.83 -21.75
C GLU A 11 -35.53 -19.84 -20.35
N ILE A 12 -35.62 -20.99 -19.70
CA ILE A 12 -35.05 -21.13 -18.38
C ILE A 12 -33.54 -20.96 -18.44
N ASN A 13 -32.91 -21.57 -19.41
CA ASN A 13 -31.47 -21.46 -19.56
C ASN A 13 -31.06 -20.03 -19.83
N THR A 14 -31.80 -19.31 -20.65
CA THR A 14 -31.49 -17.92 -20.91
C THR A 14 -31.64 -17.09 -19.66
N ALA A 15 -32.70 -17.34 -18.90
CA ALA A 15 -32.90 -16.60 -17.66
C ALA A 15 -31.80 -16.89 -16.67
N LEU A 16 -31.40 -18.15 -16.54
CA LEU A 16 -30.32 -18.51 -15.65
C LEU A 16 -29.04 -17.85 -16.07
N LEU A 17 -28.76 -17.86 -17.35
CA LEU A 17 -27.52 -17.21 -17.83
C LEU A 17 -27.54 -15.72 -17.52
N SER A 18 -28.66 -15.07 -17.69
CA SER A 18 -28.80 -13.66 -17.39
C SER A 18 -28.56 -13.39 -15.90
N ILE A 19 -29.17 -14.23 -15.06
CA ILE A 19 -28.98 -14.10 -13.62
C ILE A 19 -27.51 -14.32 -13.25
N MET A 20 -26.91 -15.32 -13.83
CA MET A 20 -25.52 -15.60 -13.54
C MET A 20 -24.60 -14.45 -13.97
N ASN A 21 -24.90 -13.86 -15.11
CA ASN A 21 -24.13 -12.71 -15.56
C ASN A 21 -24.29 -11.53 -14.61
N SER A 22 -25.50 -11.31 -14.12
CA SER A 22 -25.75 -10.26 -13.17
C SER A 22 -24.97 -10.50 -11.87
N ILE A 23 -24.99 -11.73 -11.40
CA ILE A 23 -24.26 -12.09 -10.20
C ILE A 23 -22.78 -11.90 -10.40
N GLN A 24 -22.27 -12.30 -11.55
CA GLN A 24 -20.86 -12.11 -11.84
C GLN A 24 -20.48 -10.65 -11.87
N ASN A 25 -21.34 -9.83 -12.43
CA ASN A 25 -21.09 -8.40 -12.45
C ASN A 25 -21.05 -7.83 -11.05
N ILE A 26 -21.99 -8.24 -10.21
CA ILE A 26 -22.01 -7.80 -8.85
C ILE A 26 -20.74 -8.25 -8.12
N ASN A 27 -20.39 -9.50 -8.32
CA ASN A 27 -19.21 -10.04 -7.70
C ASN A 27 -17.95 -9.30 -8.14
N ARG A 28 -17.87 -8.99 -9.41
CA ARG A 28 -16.73 -8.24 -9.89
C ARG A 28 -16.68 -6.87 -9.26
N ASN A 29 -17.82 -6.22 -9.19
CA ASN A 29 -17.87 -4.91 -8.57
C ASN A 29 -17.46 -4.97 -7.11
N THR A 30 -17.91 -5.99 -6.43
CA THR A 30 -17.58 -6.16 -5.03
C THR A 30 -16.12 -6.52 -4.87
N ASN A 31 -15.66 -7.48 -5.64
CA ASN A 31 -14.31 -7.96 -5.50
C ASN A 31 -13.28 -6.97 -5.99
N THR A 32 -13.56 -6.31 -7.09
CA THR A 32 -12.59 -5.39 -7.64
C THR A 32 -12.30 -4.22 -6.72
N PRO A 33 -13.31 -3.54 -6.18
CA PRO A 33 -13.03 -2.44 -5.27
C PRO A 33 -12.36 -2.89 -4.00
N THR A 34 -12.78 -4.04 -3.50
CA THR A 34 -12.21 -4.53 -2.26
C THR A 34 -10.93 -5.25 -2.49
N SER A 35 -10.62 -5.46 -3.76
CA SER A 35 -9.47 -6.27 -4.06
C SER A 35 -8.22 -5.56 -3.67
N SER A 36 -7.20 -6.31 -3.78
CA SER A 36 -5.89 -5.90 -3.40
C SER A 36 -5.44 -4.62 -4.09
N SER A 37 -6.04 -4.28 -5.22
CA SER A 37 -5.60 -3.08 -5.88
C SER A 37 -5.79 -1.84 -5.01
N ILE A 38 -6.87 -1.78 -4.27
CA ILE A 38 -7.10 -0.66 -3.39
C ILE A 38 -6.11 -0.68 -2.24
N SER A 39 -5.94 -1.84 -1.64
CA SER A 39 -5.02 -1.94 -0.52
C SER A 39 -3.58 -1.76 -0.98
N SER A 40 -3.26 -2.18 -2.19
CA SER A 40 -1.90 -2.03 -2.67
C SER A 40 -1.58 -0.58 -3.01
N GLU A 41 -2.59 0.18 -3.28
CA GLU A 41 -2.35 1.56 -3.55
C GLU A 41 -2.12 2.34 -2.31
N THR A 42 -2.29 1.76 -1.28
CA THR A 42 -2.13 2.07 -0.08
C THR A 42 -1.86 3.34 0.43
N ASN A 43 -2.38 3.50 1.29
CA ASN A 43 -2.52 4.56 2.14
C ASN A 43 -1.68 4.43 3.37
N ASP A 44 -0.79 3.49 3.39
CA ASP A 44 0.03 3.29 4.59
C ASP A 44 1.41 3.93 4.46
N VAL A 45 1.69 4.59 3.35
CA VAL A 45 2.94 5.35 3.23
C VAL A 45 2.95 6.45 4.29
N GLY A 46 4.06 6.57 4.99
CA GLY A 46 4.18 7.53 6.07
C GLY A 46 3.88 6.96 7.45
N ILE A 47 3.36 5.74 7.52
CA ILE A 47 3.12 5.08 8.80
C ILE A 47 4.46 4.61 9.35
N CYS A 48 4.64 4.79 10.64
CA CYS A 48 5.85 4.32 11.33
C CYS A 48 5.52 3.11 12.18
N ILE A 49 6.43 2.15 12.20
CA ILE A 49 6.29 0.97 13.04
C ILE A 49 7.50 0.84 13.94
N LEU A 50 7.31 0.23 15.08
CA LEU A 50 8.40 -0.08 15.99
C LEU A 50 8.95 -1.43 15.60
N TYR A 51 10.25 -1.49 15.35
CA TYR A 51 10.90 -2.71 14.89
C TYR A 51 11.94 -3.14 15.92
N CYS A 52 11.83 -4.37 16.37
CA CYS A 52 12.69 -4.88 17.42
C CYS A 52 13.83 -5.77 16.92
N GLY A 53 13.92 -5.94 15.62
CA GLY A 53 15.00 -6.75 15.05
C GLY A 53 16.29 -5.98 14.97
N ASP A 54 17.35 -6.67 14.57
CA ASP A 54 18.66 -6.06 14.44
C ASP A 54 18.71 -5.17 13.19
N VAL A 55 19.26 -3.98 13.36
CA VAL A 55 19.40 -3.03 12.28
C VAL A 55 20.81 -2.48 12.34
N ASP A 56 21.43 -2.34 11.17
CA ASP A 56 22.74 -1.72 11.08
C ASP A 56 22.56 -0.21 11.18
N THR A 57 22.68 0.31 12.38
CA THR A 57 22.51 1.74 12.60
C THR A 57 23.77 2.53 12.32
N GLU A 58 24.89 1.85 12.09
CA GLU A 58 26.13 2.53 11.84
C GLU A 58 26.41 2.77 10.37
N SER A 59 25.69 2.09 9.51
CA SER A 59 25.88 2.26 8.08
C SER A 59 25.02 3.42 7.60
N THR A 60 25.65 4.50 7.21
CA THR A 60 24.92 5.65 6.71
C THR A 60 24.40 5.44 5.30
N SER A 61 24.87 4.41 4.63
CA SER A 61 24.52 4.19 3.25
C SER A 61 23.32 3.28 3.09
N ARG A 62 22.84 2.69 4.17
CA ARG A 62 21.76 1.73 4.05
C ARG A 62 20.67 2.00 5.07
N ILE A 63 19.76 2.89 4.69
CA ILE A 63 18.64 3.21 5.56
C ILE A 63 17.43 2.37 5.31
N GLU A 64 17.37 1.66 4.19
CA GLU A 64 16.24 0.77 3.92
C GLU A 64 16.50 -0.56 4.62
N VAL A 65 15.74 -0.77 5.69
CA VAL A 65 15.92 -1.96 6.53
C VAL A 65 15.36 -3.20 5.82
N PHE A 66 14.17 -3.07 5.24
CA PHE A 66 13.63 -4.07 4.35
C PHE A 66 12.71 -3.34 3.38
N ASP A 67 12.32 -4.03 2.33
CA ASP A 67 11.68 -3.41 1.18
C ASP A 67 10.49 -2.53 1.59
N GLY A 68 10.60 -1.26 1.26
CA GLY A 68 9.52 -0.31 1.54
C GLY A 68 9.62 0.41 2.87
N TRP A 69 10.60 0.06 3.71
CA TRP A 69 10.70 0.63 5.05
C TRP A 69 12.07 1.23 5.32
N LEU A 70 12.07 2.49 5.67
CA LEU A 70 13.30 3.24 5.94
C LEU A 70 13.47 3.47 7.44
N LEU A 71 14.71 3.54 7.87
CA LEU A 71 15.02 3.81 9.27
C LEU A 71 14.76 5.29 9.57
N CYS A 72 14.06 5.57 10.66
CA CYS A 72 13.76 6.95 11.05
C CYS A 72 14.95 7.55 11.80
N ASN A 73 16.01 7.82 11.06
CA ASN A 73 17.25 8.32 11.62
C ASN A 73 17.59 9.74 11.16
N HIS A 74 16.58 10.47 10.70
CA HIS A 74 16.73 11.84 10.22
C HIS A 74 17.56 11.94 8.94
N ALA A 75 17.69 10.84 8.22
CA ALA A 75 18.49 10.85 7.01
C ALA A 75 17.88 11.79 5.95
N GLU A 76 18.77 12.37 5.17
CA GLU A 76 18.36 13.22 4.05
C GLU A 76 18.17 12.32 2.84
N ILE A 77 17.00 12.32 2.23
CA ILE A 77 16.68 11.46 1.09
C ILE A 77 16.11 12.30 -0.02
N THR A 78 16.18 11.76 -1.24
CA THR A 78 15.73 12.50 -2.43
C THR A 78 14.23 12.46 -2.59
N VAL A 79 13.67 13.56 -3.02
CA VAL A 79 12.24 13.65 -3.30
C VAL A 79 11.90 12.73 -4.47
N SER A 80 12.73 12.71 -5.51
CA SER A 80 12.40 11.96 -6.72
C SER A 80 12.29 10.47 -6.49
N ASP A 81 13.07 9.92 -5.57
CA ASP A 81 13.03 8.49 -5.30
C ASP A 81 12.00 8.13 -4.23
N HIS A 82 11.44 9.12 -3.56
CA HIS A 82 10.54 8.89 -2.45
C HIS A 82 9.32 9.82 -2.52
N GLU A 83 8.78 9.95 -3.73
CA GLU A 83 7.70 10.91 -3.95
C GLU A 83 6.47 10.64 -3.11
N LYS A 84 6.09 9.37 -2.96
CA LYS A 84 4.90 9.06 -2.18
C LYS A 84 5.06 9.49 -0.74
N LEU A 85 6.22 9.25 -0.17
CA LEU A 85 6.50 9.66 1.18
C LEU A 85 6.55 11.18 1.29
N TYR A 86 7.17 11.83 0.32
CA TYR A 86 7.26 13.28 0.33
C TYR A 86 5.88 13.92 0.29
N ARG A 87 4.94 13.32 -0.42
CA ARG A 87 3.57 13.84 -0.45
C ARG A 87 2.88 13.73 0.89
N VAL A 88 3.30 12.80 1.71
CA VAL A 88 2.69 12.60 3.02
C VAL A 88 3.33 13.46 4.08
N ILE A 89 4.65 13.43 4.19
CA ILE A 89 5.33 14.13 5.28
C ILE A 89 6.00 15.43 4.85
N GLY A 90 6.24 15.62 3.56
CA GLY A 90 6.87 16.84 3.08
C GLY A 90 8.16 17.15 3.80
N ARG A 91 8.35 18.41 4.14
CA ARG A 91 9.55 18.88 4.85
C ARG A 91 9.31 19.11 6.34
N LYS A 92 8.32 18.38 6.86
CA LYS A 92 7.95 18.53 8.26
C LYS A 92 9.09 18.22 9.21
N PHE A 93 9.95 17.29 8.81
CA PHE A 93 11.05 16.85 9.67
C PHE A 93 12.41 17.40 9.24
N GLY A 94 12.44 18.20 8.22
CA GLY A 94 13.67 18.84 7.77
C GLY A 94 13.63 19.14 6.28
N ASN A 95 14.29 20.23 5.90
CA ASN A 95 14.26 20.72 4.52
C ASN A 95 15.29 20.06 3.60
N GLY A 96 16.09 19.16 4.11
CA GLY A 96 17.15 18.60 3.30
C GLY A 96 18.03 19.71 2.73
N ASN A 97 18.24 19.68 1.42
CA ASN A 97 18.99 20.75 0.75
C ASN A 97 18.08 21.91 0.33
N GLY A 98 16.81 21.86 0.69
CA GLY A 98 15.86 22.91 0.35
C GLY A 98 15.25 22.80 -1.03
N SER A 99 15.67 21.84 -1.82
CA SER A 99 15.21 21.70 -3.21
C SER A 99 14.87 20.27 -3.57
N THR A 100 15.84 19.39 -3.64
CA THR A 100 15.65 18.04 -4.15
C THR A 100 15.64 16.97 -3.07
N THR A 101 15.90 17.32 -1.84
CA THR A 101 15.92 16.35 -0.74
C THR A 101 15.06 16.84 0.40
N PHE A 102 14.76 15.90 1.31
CA PHE A 102 14.04 16.21 2.54
C PHE A 102 14.51 15.22 3.60
N ASN A 103 14.16 15.48 4.85
CA ASN A 103 14.64 14.65 5.94
C ASN A 103 13.56 13.73 6.47
N LEU A 104 13.99 12.54 6.87
CA LEU A 104 13.14 11.59 7.58
C LEU A 104 12.98 12.03 9.03
N PRO A 105 11.92 11.55 9.72
CA PRO A 105 11.81 11.80 11.15
C PRO A 105 13.01 11.23 11.90
N ASN A 106 13.29 11.80 13.04
CA ASN A 106 14.34 11.28 13.90
C ASN A 106 13.70 10.66 15.14
N TYR A 107 13.52 9.36 15.09
CA TYR A 107 12.94 8.62 16.21
C TYR A 107 13.94 7.60 16.73
N MET A 108 15.21 7.92 16.62
CA MET A 108 16.25 7.06 17.18
C MET A 108 16.25 7.21 18.69
N ASN A 109 16.51 6.10 19.36
CA ASN A 109 16.62 6.07 20.82
C ASN A 109 15.37 6.48 21.58
N VAL A 110 14.22 6.39 20.92
CA VAL A 110 12.95 6.64 21.59
C VAL A 110 12.61 5.45 22.48
N VAL A 111 12.87 4.24 21.99
CA VAL A 111 12.62 3.02 22.74
C VAL A 111 13.93 2.24 22.81
N SER A 112 14.30 1.82 24.01
CA SER A 112 15.54 1.08 24.19
C SER A 112 15.42 -0.29 23.50
N GLY A 113 16.42 -0.59 22.68
CA GLY A 113 16.48 -1.89 22.03
C GLY A 113 15.62 -2.03 20.78
N ALA A 114 15.03 -0.94 20.31
CA ALA A 114 14.19 -0.99 19.12
C ALA A 114 14.32 0.30 18.33
N VAL A 115 13.90 0.26 17.07
CA VAL A 115 13.97 1.43 16.20
C VAL A 115 12.62 1.63 15.52
N TYR A 116 12.39 2.82 15.01
CA TYR A 116 11.19 3.09 14.23
C TYR A 116 11.52 3.07 12.74
N LEU A 117 10.62 2.49 11.97
CA LEU A 117 10.74 2.46 10.52
C LEU A 117 9.54 3.17 9.93
N ILE A 118 9.73 3.81 8.78
CA ILE A 118 8.66 4.51 8.09
C ILE A 118 8.48 3.91 6.70
N LYS A 119 7.25 3.73 6.31
CA LYS A 119 6.94 3.15 5.00
C LYS A 119 7.00 4.24 3.94
N TYR A 120 7.72 3.98 2.83
CA TYR A 120 7.87 4.99 1.80
C TYR A 120 7.28 4.58 0.44
N LYS A 121 6.85 3.34 0.25
CA LYS A 121 6.27 2.95 -1.04
C LYS A 121 5.16 1.92 -0.91
#